data_96cd732daa50e047a1a4e20b74e73b1a
#
_entry.id   96cd732daa50e047a1a4e20b74e73b1a
#
_cell.length_a   1.000
_cell.length_b   1.000
_cell.length_c   1.000
_cell.angle_alpha   90.00
_cell.angle_beta   90.00
_cell.angle_gamma   90.00
#
_symmetry.space_group_name_H-M   'P 1'
#
loop_
_entity.id
_entity.type
_entity.pdbx_description
1 polymer ?
#
loop_
_entity_poly.entity_id
_entity_poly.type
_entity_poly.pdbx_seq_one_letter_code
_entity_poly.pdbx_strand_id
1 'polypeptide(L)'
;MAQARLAAVYAALLSLFLVPAAKSQQPEQARQREHFANADVQYDFVGNSRGDKLRTFVTKPKNAAGKIPVIFFVGWLSCDSVEYATESDGFGALIRRLIDQSGYATIRMDKPGVGESQGTPCNKADYQGELEGYRAAFDSLKKYDFIDPQKIFVVGLSNGGGVGPLVSGSQHVAGFIAASSWGRTWYEHMLENERVRLTTAGKSPAEVNDAVKAFTQFYNLYLIQRQKPGAILRQHPEWKSLWYDSPDGQYGRPASFYQQLQALNLGQAWQQVDVPVLVIHGSADTIMSRADSFAIAEIVNQAHPGRARYVEIPGMDHLFTVNMQFHSDLVPLILDWMKEALNTPR
;
A
#
# COMPACT_ATOMS: atom_id res chain seq x y z
N MET A 1 -2.06 -35.71 2.14
CA MET A 1 -2.26 -34.83 3.31
C MET A 1 -1.72 -33.39 3.09
N ALA A 2 -0.70 -33.17 2.28
CA ALA A 2 -0.19 -31.81 1.96
C ALA A 2 -1.13 -30.98 1.07
N GLN A 3 -1.82 -31.59 0.12
CA GLN A 3 -2.74 -30.91 -0.79
C GLN A 3 -4.01 -30.35 -0.12
N ALA A 4 -4.49 -31.00 0.94
CA ALA A 4 -5.67 -30.53 1.68
C ALA A 4 -5.36 -29.28 2.55
N ARG A 5 -4.10 -29.07 2.95
CA ARG A 5 -3.70 -27.90 3.74
C ARG A 5 -3.49 -26.65 2.89
N LEU A 6 -3.04 -26.79 1.63
CA LEU A 6 -2.95 -25.65 0.70
C LEU A 6 -4.32 -25.09 0.32
N ALA A 7 -5.30 -25.96 0.10
CA ALA A 7 -6.69 -25.53 -0.20
C ALA A 7 -7.32 -24.72 0.95
N ALA A 8 -6.97 -25.05 2.21
CA ALA A 8 -7.47 -24.34 3.38
C ALA A 8 -6.86 -22.93 3.54
N VAL A 9 -5.60 -22.74 3.16
CA VAL A 9 -4.94 -21.42 3.19
C VAL A 9 -5.51 -20.48 2.13
N TYR A 10 -5.84 -21.01 0.94
CA TYR A 10 -6.49 -20.20 -0.11
C TYR A 10 -7.95 -19.87 0.23
N ALA A 11 -8.67 -20.76 0.90
CA ALA A 11 -10.01 -20.47 1.38
C ALA A 11 -10.01 -19.39 2.49
N ALA A 12 -8.98 -19.36 3.34
CA ALA A 12 -8.81 -18.34 4.37
C ALA A 12 -8.44 -16.95 3.79
N LEU A 13 -7.65 -16.88 2.73
CA LEU A 13 -7.34 -15.63 2.03
C LEU A 13 -8.50 -15.11 1.18
N LEU A 14 -9.32 -15.99 0.59
CA LEU A 14 -10.57 -15.60 -0.07
C LEU A 14 -11.66 -15.19 0.93
N SER A 15 -11.68 -15.76 2.14
CA SER A 15 -12.68 -15.39 3.17
C SER A 15 -12.42 -14.02 3.80
N LEU A 16 -11.22 -13.47 3.69
CA LEU A 16 -10.92 -12.10 4.11
C LEU A 16 -11.54 -11.02 3.18
N PHE A 17 -11.99 -11.39 1.98
CA PHE A 17 -12.62 -10.45 1.04
C PHE A 17 -14.13 -10.65 0.84
N LEU A 18 -14.71 -11.71 1.40
CA LEU A 18 -16.17 -11.94 1.40
C LEU A 18 -16.78 -11.39 2.69
N VAL A 19 -16.61 -10.10 2.98
CA VAL A 19 -17.47 -9.43 3.96
C VAL A 19 -18.77 -9.09 3.24
N PRO A 20 -19.92 -9.63 3.65
CA PRO A 20 -21.19 -9.24 3.07
C PRO A 20 -21.39 -7.74 3.30
N ALA A 21 -21.66 -7.01 2.23
CA ALA A 21 -22.06 -5.61 2.28
C ALA A 21 -23.40 -5.50 3.00
N ALA A 22 -23.38 -5.37 4.31
CA ALA A 22 -24.38 -4.75 5.17
C ALA A 22 -24.06 -5.04 6.64
N LYS A 23 -23.31 -4.16 7.28
CA LYS A 23 -23.58 -3.83 8.68
C LYS A 23 -23.40 -2.33 8.86
N SER A 24 -24.54 -1.66 8.75
CA SER A 24 -24.82 -0.39 9.38
C SER A 24 -24.28 -0.35 10.81
N GLN A 25 -23.60 0.75 11.13
CA GLN A 25 -23.52 1.36 12.45
C GLN A 25 -23.66 0.36 13.63
N GLN A 26 -22.57 -0.34 13.96
CA GLN A 26 -22.44 -0.83 15.32
C GLN A 26 -22.35 0.42 16.22
N PRO A 27 -23.06 0.42 17.39
CA PRO A 27 -22.89 1.48 18.36
C PRO A 27 -21.41 1.62 18.68
N GLU A 28 -20.98 2.84 18.80
CA GLU A 28 -19.62 3.28 19.11
C GLU A 28 -19.15 2.61 20.42
N GLN A 29 -18.79 1.33 20.33
CA GLN A 29 -17.95 0.74 21.37
C GLN A 29 -16.70 1.58 21.34
N ALA A 30 -16.39 2.22 22.46
CA ALA A 30 -15.22 3.08 22.63
C ALA A 30 -14.01 2.36 22.02
N ARG A 31 -13.60 2.79 20.80
CA ARG A 31 -12.48 2.16 20.12
C ARG A 31 -11.28 2.27 21.02
N GLN A 32 -10.64 1.15 21.27
CA GLN A 32 -9.42 1.13 22.05
C GLN A 32 -8.38 1.99 21.34
N ARG A 33 -7.95 3.09 21.98
CA ARG A 33 -6.94 3.99 21.46
C ARG A 33 -5.57 3.32 21.48
N GLU A 34 -4.70 3.76 20.60
CA GLU A 34 -3.32 3.29 20.58
C GLU A 34 -2.54 3.78 21.80
N HIS A 35 -1.71 2.89 22.32
CA HIS A 35 -0.74 3.19 23.35
C HIS A 35 0.62 2.63 22.94
N PHE A 36 1.67 3.45 23.05
CA PHE A 36 3.05 3.07 22.77
C PHE A 36 3.91 3.30 24.00
N ALA A 37 4.90 2.42 24.18
CA ALA A 37 5.83 2.55 25.30
C ALA A 37 6.66 3.82 25.18
N ASN A 38 7.15 4.12 23.98
CA ASN A 38 8.15 5.16 23.73
C ASN A 38 7.61 6.39 22.97
N ALA A 39 6.32 6.44 22.65
CA ALA A 39 5.73 7.56 21.93
C ALA A 39 4.37 7.96 22.46
N ASP A 40 4.03 9.25 22.33
CA ASP A 40 2.70 9.79 22.55
C ASP A 40 1.96 9.86 21.21
N VAL A 41 0.65 9.65 21.23
CA VAL A 41 -0.22 9.72 20.05
C VAL A 41 -1.11 10.94 20.14
N GLN A 42 -1.09 11.76 19.10
CA GLN A 42 -2.05 12.83 18.87
C GLN A 42 -2.97 12.45 17.72
N TYR A 43 -4.26 12.59 17.93
CA TYR A 43 -5.29 12.41 16.91
C TYR A 43 -5.69 13.77 16.37
N ASP A 44 -5.57 13.96 15.06
CA ASP A 44 -5.87 15.21 14.39
C ASP A 44 -6.70 14.95 13.12
N PHE A 45 -7.05 16.00 12.40
CA PHE A 45 -7.79 15.91 11.15
C PHE A 45 -7.19 16.83 10.09
N VAL A 46 -7.24 16.37 8.85
CA VAL A 46 -6.91 17.20 7.68
C VAL A 46 -8.10 17.22 6.72
N GLY A 47 -8.32 18.36 6.08
CA GLY A 47 -9.30 18.49 4.99
C GLY A 47 -8.61 18.35 3.65
N ASN A 48 -9.25 17.69 2.70
CA ASN A 48 -8.83 17.69 1.30
C ASN A 48 -9.70 18.66 0.47
N SER A 49 -9.35 18.85 -0.79
CA SER A 49 -10.07 19.74 -1.72
C SER A 49 -11.51 19.29 -2.04
N ARG A 50 -11.86 18.03 -1.71
CA ARG A 50 -13.19 17.45 -1.93
C ARG A 50 -14.14 17.65 -0.74
N GLY A 51 -13.66 18.24 0.34
CA GLY A 51 -14.43 18.44 1.57
C GLY A 51 -14.43 17.25 2.52
N ASP A 52 -13.62 16.20 2.24
CA ASP A 52 -13.44 15.10 3.20
C ASP A 52 -12.65 15.61 4.41
N LYS A 53 -13.02 15.14 5.61
CA LYS A 53 -12.29 15.37 6.85
C LYS A 53 -11.63 14.08 7.29
N LEU A 54 -10.32 14.00 7.11
CA LEU A 54 -9.55 12.76 7.24
C LEU A 54 -8.80 12.74 8.57
N ARG A 55 -8.97 11.66 9.31
CA ARG A 55 -8.30 11.46 10.59
C ARG A 55 -6.83 11.11 10.36
N THR A 56 -5.96 11.80 11.09
CA THR A 56 -4.53 11.55 11.13
C THR A 56 -4.08 11.09 12.50
N PHE A 57 -3.10 10.20 12.52
CA PHE A 57 -2.46 9.66 13.71
C PHE A 57 -1.02 10.15 13.71
N VAL A 58 -0.73 11.08 14.60
CA VAL A 58 0.59 11.70 14.74
C VAL A 58 1.24 11.16 15.99
N THR A 59 2.39 10.50 15.86
CA THR A 59 3.15 10.07 17.03
C THR A 59 4.41 10.89 17.18
N LYS A 60 4.74 11.19 18.44
CA LYS A 60 5.98 11.87 18.84
C LYS A 60 6.69 11.04 19.91
N PRO A 61 7.98 10.72 19.75
CA PRO A 61 8.75 10.06 20.80
C PRO A 61 8.74 10.88 22.09
N LYS A 62 8.50 10.23 23.23
CA LYS A 62 8.38 10.90 24.55
C LYS A 62 9.61 11.72 24.93
N ASN A 63 10.79 11.24 24.56
CA ASN A 63 12.07 11.89 24.92
C ASN A 63 12.64 12.74 23.78
N ALA A 64 11.83 13.08 22.77
CA ALA A 64 12.30 13.87 21.63
C ALA A 64 12.56 15.32 22.03
N ALA A 65 13.78 15.80 21.76
CA ALA A 65 14.17 17.19 21.93
C ALA A 65 14.45 17.85 20.57
N GLY A 66 13.95 19.07 20.39
CA GLY A 66 14.15 19.80 19.13
C GLY A 66 13.39 19.19 17.94
N LYS A 67 13.90 19.43 16.75
CA LYS A 67 13.34 18.89 15.50
C LYS A 67 13.87 17.49 15.23
N ILE A 68 12.96 16.57 14.92
CA ILE A 68 13.25 15.15 14.70
C ILE A 68 12.80 14.70 13.30
N PRO A 69 13.38 13.63 12.75
CA PRO A 69 12.91 13.00 11.54
C PRO A 69 11.46 12.50 11.68
N VAL A 70 10.78 12.37 10.56
CA VAL A 70 9.41 11.83 10.51
C VAL A 70 9.27 10.74 9.45
N ILE A 71 8.48 9.73 9.77
CA ILE A 71 8.01 8.70 8.85
C ILE A 71 6.57 9.03 8.47
N PHE A 72 6.34 9.29 7.19
CA PHE A 72 5.00 9.43 6.61
C PHE A 72 4.59 8.11 5.96
N PHE A 73 3.54 7.49 6.46
CA PHE A 73 3.06 6.22 5.91
C PHE A 73 2.01 6.43 4.81
N VAL A 74 2.19 5.75 3.68
CA VAL A 74 1.18 5.60 2.62
C VAL A 74 0.68 4.16 2.64
N GLY A 75 -0.59 3.99 2.93
CA GLY A 75 -1.19 2.68 3.20
C GLY A 75 -1.52 1.89 1.93
N TRP A 76 -2.05 0.73 2.14
CA TRP A 76 -2.42 -0.29 1.15
C TRP A 76 -3.83 -0.06 0.58
N LEU A 77 -4.33 -1.03 -0.22
CA LEU A 77 -5.54 -0.89 -1.02
C LEU A 77 -6.85 -0.92 -0.21
N SER A 78 -6.94 -1.79 0.82
CA SER A 78 -8.17 -2.03 1.57
C SER A 78 -8.68 -0.80 2.34
N CYS A 79 -9.93 -0.88 2.77
CA CYS A 79 -10.62 0.17 3.52
C CYS A 79 -10.51 -0.01 5.04
N ASP A 80 -9.40 -0.58 5.50
CA ASP A 80 -9.17 -0.75 6.93
C ASP A 80 -8.59 0.52 7.55
N SER A 81 -8.86 0.72 8.84
CA SER A 81 -8.23 1.79 9.61
C SER A 81 -6.76 1.47 9.86
N VAL A 82 -5.93 2.50 9.84
CA VAL A 82 -4.52 2.43 10.23
C VAL A 82 -4.29 2.71 11.71
N GLU A 83 -5.35 2.64 12.52
CA GLU A 83 -5.29 2.67 13.99
C GLU A 83 -5.04 1.26 14.53
N TYR A 84 -3.91 1.05 15.18
CA TYR A 84 -3.51 -0.24 15.74
C TYR A 84 -3.38 -0.17 17.26
N ALA A 85 -4.46 -0.41 17.99
CA ALA A 85 -4.43 -0.50 19.45
C ALA A 85 -3.52 -1.66 19.91
N THR A 86 -3.50 -2.73 19.16
CA THR A 86 -2.65 -3.92 19.36
C THR A 86 -1.95 -4.29 18.07
N GLU A 87 -0.89 -5.10 18.17
CA GLU A 87 -0.25 -5.71 17.01
C GLU A 87 -1.16 -6.81 16.44
N SER A 88 -1.68 -6.65 15.22
CA SER A 88 -2.71 -7.52 14.65
C SER A 88 -2.28 -8.29 13.41
N ASP A 89 -1.51 -7.66 12.54
CA ASP A 89 -1.01 -8.23 11.28
C ASP A 89 0.40 -7.72 10.99
N GLY A 90 0.98 -8.14 9.88
CA GLY A 90 2.32 -7.76 9.51
C GLY A 90 2.49 -6.25 9.26
N PHE A 91 1.53 -5.58 8.64
CA PHE A 91 1.57 -4.13 8.47
C PHE A 91 1.42 -3.40 9.80
N GLY A 92 0.47 -3.82 10.65
CA GLY A 92 0.29 -3.28 11.98
C GLY A 92 1.52 -3.52 12.86
N ALA A 93 2.11 -4.72 12.79
CA ALA A 93 3.35 -5.05 13.49
C ALA A 93 4.51 -4.13 13.07
N LEU A 94 4.73 -3.95 11.75
CA LEU A 94 5.76 -3.06 11.24
C LEU A 94 5.56 -1.63 11.72
N ILE A 95 4.35 -1.09 11.56
CA ILE A 95 4.02 0.29 11.95
C ILE A 95 4.27 0.50 13.44
N ARG A 96 3.73 -0.38 14.30
CA ARG A 96 3.90 -0.25 15.75
C ARG A 96 5.36 -0.33 16.19
N ARG A 97 6.14 -1.26 15.62
CA ARG A 97 7.56 -1.41 15.94
C ARG A 97 8.39 -0.23 15.43
N LEU A 98 8.09 0.32 14.26
CA LEU A 98 8.75 1.55 13.80
C LEU A 98 8.43 2.74 14.70
N ILE A 99 7.20 2.87 15.19
CA ILE A 99 6.83 3.91 16.16
C ILE A 99 7.63 3.77 17.45
N ASP A 100 7.70 2.57 18.02
CA ASP A 100 8.36 2.36 19.31
C ASP A 100 9.90 2.38 19.24
N GLN A 101 10.50 2.03 18.09
CA GLN A 101 11.94 1.78 18.00
C GLN A 101 12.72 2.82 17.19
N SER A 102 12.05 3.59 16.30
CA SER A 102 12.76 4.52 15.42
C SER A 102 13.33 5.75 16.13
N GLY A 103 12.67 6.23 17.17
CA GLY A 103 12.92 7.56 17.73
C GLY A 103 12.47 8.70 16.80
N TYR A 104 11.72 8.41 15.75
CA TYR A 104 11.18 9.38 14.79
C TYR A 104 9.71 9.66 15.07
N ALA A 105 9.24 10.83 14.67
CA ALA A 105 7.80 11.05 14.57
C ALA A 105 7.19 10.16 13.48
N THR A 106 5.90 9.86 13.57
CA THR A 106 5.20 9.20 12.47
C THR A 106 3.87 9.89 12.18
N ILE A 107 3.45 9.85 10.93
CA ILE A 107 2.11 10.27 10.52
C ILE A 107 1.48 9.20 9.63
N ARG A 108 0.23 8.86 9.96
CA ARG A 108 -0.64 7.96 9.21
C ARG A 108 -2.00 8.63 9.03
N MET A 109 -2.77 8.20 8.05
CA MET A 109 -4.08 8.75 7.75
C MET A 109 -5.08 7.64 7.46
N ASP A 110 -6.24 7.67 8.09
CA ASP A 110 -7.41 6.89 7.66
C ASP A 110 -8.00 7.50 6.38
N LYS A 111 -8.28 6.63 5.41
CA LYS A 111 -8.91 7.00 4.14
C LYS A 111 -10.30 7.62 4.34
N PRO A 112 -10.85 8.32 3.34
CA PRO A 112 -12.22 8.82 3.42
C PRO A 112 -13.20 7.72 3.82
N GLY A 113 -14.10 8.02 4.76
CA GLY A 113 -15.11 7.07 5.26
C GLY A 113 -14.59 5.86 6.03
N VAL A 114 -13.32 5.88 6.44
CA VAL A 114 -12.71 4.86 7.30
C VAL A 114 -12.51 5.41 8.71
N GLY A 115 -12.75 4.58 9.70
CA GLY A 115 -12.54 4.98 11.08
C GLY A 115 -13.39 6.17 11.48
N GLU A 116 -12.75 7.23 11.96
CA GLU A 116 -13.39 8.51 12.26
C GLU A 116 -13.26 9.53 11.10
N SER A 117 -12.65 9.14 9.98
CA SER A 117 -12.62 9.97 8.77
C SER A 117 -14.03 10.11 8.19
N GLN A 118 -14.36 11.35 7.81
CA GLN A 118 -15.64 11.71 7.20
C GLN A 118 -15.42 11.97 5.70
N GLY A 119 -16.50 11.86 4.93
CA GLY A 119 -16.51 12.11 3.51
C GLY A 119 -17.01 10.92 2.69
N THR A 120 -16.52 10.78 1.47
CA THR A 120 -16.91 9.70 0.58
C THR A 120 -16.60 8.33 1.20
N PRO A 121 -17.56 7.40 1.33
CA PRO A 121 -17.28 6.06 1.81
C PRO A 121 -16.14 5.42 1.02
N CYS A 122 -15.17 4.79 1.71
CA CYS A 122 -13.96 4.26 1.10
C CYS A 122 -14.24 3.31 -0.09
N ASN A 123 -15.25 2.47 0.02
CA ASN A 123 -15.69 1.56 -1.05
C ASN A 123 -16.37 2.27 -2.24
N LYS A 124 -16.56 3.57 -2.19
CA LYS A 124 -17.07 4.42 -3.27
C LYS A 124 -16.08 5.51 -3.69
N ALA A 125 -15.01 5.70 -2.91
CA ALA A 125 -14.00 6.70 -3.20
C ALA A 125 -13.18 6.28 -4.43
N ASP A 126 -12.93 7.23 -5.31
CA ASP A 126 -12.01 7.06 -6.42
C ASP A 126 -10.55 7.28 -5.96
N TYR A 127 -9.59 6.90 -6.81
CA TYR A 127 -8.18 6.98 -6.45
C TYR A 127 -7.68 8.43 -6.28
N GLN A 128 -8.16 9.36 -7.10
CA GLN A 128 -7.75 10.77 -7.00
C GLN A 128 -8.14 11.37 -5.64
N GLY A 129 -9.34 11.06 -5.13
CA GLY A 129 -9.75 11.50 -3.80
C GLY A 129 -8.87 10.94 -2.69
N GLU A 130 -8.45 9.67 -2.80
CA GLU A 130 -7.52 9.06 -1.85
C GLU A 130 -6.13 9.72 -1.93
N LEU A 131 -5.60 9.95 -3.13
CA LEU A 131 -4.32 10.63 -3.34
C LEU A 131 -4.34 12.07 -2.81
N GLU A 132 -5.41 12.81 -3.04
CA GLU A 132 -5.60 14.17 -2.49
C GLU A 132 -5.62 14.15 -0.95
N GLY A 133 -6.21 13.12 -0.35
CA GLY A 133 -6.17 12.89 1.09
C GLY A 133 -4.74 12.71 1.62
N TYR A 134 -3.95 11.82 1.00
CA TYR A 134 -2.55 11.64 1.36
C TYR A 134 -1.72 12.91 1.19
N ARG A 135 -1.93 13.67 0.12
CA ARG A 135 -1.27 14.96 -0.09
C ARG A 135 -1.63 15.97 0.99
N ALA A 136 -2.90 16.09 1.36
CA ALA A 136 -3.34 16.96 2.44
C ALA A 136 -2.72 16.55 3.79
N ALA A 137 -2.62 15.25 4.07
CA ALA A 137 -1.95 14.75 5.26
C ALA A 137 -0.44 15.03 5.23
N PHE A 138 0.21 14.88 4.08
CA PHE A 138 1.63 15.20 3.89
C PHE A 138 1.88 16.70 4.08
N ASP A 139 1.06 17.56 3.48
CA ASP A 139 1.12 19.02 3.65
C ASP A 139 0.92 19.45 5.10
N SER A 140 0.22 18.65 5.91
CA SER A 140 0.01 18.96 7.33
C SER A 140 1.25 18.77 8.20
N LEU A 141 2.31 18.11 7.71
CA LEU A 141 3.58 17.95 8.44
C LEU A 141 4.13 19.29 8.95
N LYS A 142 3.98 20.36 8.17
CA LYS A 142 4.44 21.72 8.53
C LYS A 142 3.75 22.34 9.76
N LYS A 143 2.64 21.75 10.22
CA LYS A 143 1.94 22.22 11.43
C LYS A 143 2.65 21.79 12.72
N TYR A 144 3.53 20.80 12.67
CA TYR A 144 4.18 20.20 13.82
C TYR A 144 5.61 20.73 13.93
N ASP A 145 5.85 21.61 14.89
CA ASP A 145 7.11 22.31 15.14
C ASP A 145 8.28 21.37 15.46
N PHE A 146 7.98 20.18 16.00
CA PHE A 146 8.96 19.15 16.31
C PHE A 146 9.44 18.35 15.09
N ILE A 147 8.83 18.50 13.90
CA ILE A 147 9.25 17.80 12.68
C ILE A 147 10.38 18.56 11.98
N ASP A 148 11.45 17.85 11.61
CA ASP A 148 12.50 18.35 10.74
C ASP A 148 12.07 18.21 9.27
N PRO A 149 11.77 19.31 8.55
CA PRO A 149 11.30 19.23 7.17
C PRO A 149 12.38 18.73 6.19
N GLN A 150 13.63 18.63 6.62
CA GLN A 150 14.72 18.07 5.81
C GLN A 150 14.88 16.55 6.03
N LYS A 151 14.15 15.95 6.97
CA LYS A 151 14.29 14.54 7.37
C LYS A 151 12.97 13.81 7.31
N ILE A 152 12.24 13.94 6.21
CA ILE A 152 10.97 13.27 5.96
C ILE A 152 11.22 12.00 5.17
N PHE A 153 10.82 10.85 5.69
CA PHE A 153 10.78 9.58 4.97
C PHE A 153 9.35 9.25 4.57
N VAL A 154 9.14 8.86 3.32
CA VAL A 154 7.87 8.31 2.85
C VAL A 154 7.97 6.79 2.82
N VAL A 155 7.18 6.12 3.64
CA VAL A 155 7.10 4.65 3.71
C VAL A 155 5.78 4.20 3.13
N GLY A 156 5.83 3.64 1.95
CA GLY A 156 4.67 3.09 1.26
C GLY A 156 4.60 1.58 1.37
N LEU A 157 3.43 1.08 1.75
CA LEU A 157 3.16 -0.35 1.94
C LEU A 157 2.18 -0.83 0.86
N SER A 158 2.51 -1.93 0.17
CA SER A 158 1.66 -2.49 -0.88
C SER A 158 1.34 -1.43 -1.95
N ASN A 159 0.06 -1.16 -2.24
CA ASN A 159 -0.34 -0.13 -3.20
C ASN A 159 0.29 1.25 -2.92
N GLY A 160 0.44 1.60 -1.65
CA GLY A 160 1.01 2.89 -1.23
C GLY A 160 2.46 3.10 -1.62
N GLY A 161 3.25 2.02 -1.74
CA GLY A 161 4.67 2.13 -2.10
C GLY A 161 4.88 2.63 -3.53
N GLY A 162 4.05 2.21 -4.47
CA GLY A 162 4.16 2.66 -5.87
C GLY A 162 3.89 4.15 -6.06
N VAL A 163 3.06 4.74 -5.20
CA VAL A 163 2.57 6.12 -5.33
C VAL A 163 3.27 7.13 -4.42
N GLY A 164 4.27 6.71 -3.66
CA GLY A 164 5.02 7.59 -2.75
C GLY A 164 5.45 8.93 -3.36
N PRO A 165 6.10 8.97 -4.54
CA PRO A 165 6.50 10.22 -5.18
C PRO A 165 5.31 11.12 -5.55
N LEU A 166 4.15 10.54 -5.87
CA LEU A 166 2.94 11.32 -6.18
C LEU A 166 2.35 11.98 -4.93
N VAL A 167 2.57 11.41 -3.76
CA VAL A 167 2.12 11.97 -2.47
C VAL A 167 2.96 13.16 -2.08
N SER A 168 4.29 13.04 -2.09
CA SER A 168 5.20 14.15 -1.75
C SER A 168 5.22 15.26 -2.80
N GLY A 169 4.93 14.93 -4.07
CA GLY A 169 5.03 15.88 -5.18
C GLY A 169 6.43 16.46 -5.29
N SER A 170 6.53 17.79 -5.34
CA SER A 170 7.81 18.52 -5.38
C SER A 170 8.39 18.84 -4.00
N GLN A 171 7.73 18.39 -2.92
CA GLN A 171 8.23 18.66 -1.56
C GLN A 171 9.44 17.79 -1.26
N HIS A 172 10.37 18.35 -0.48
CA HIS A 172 11.56 17.62 -0.09
C HIS A 172 11.26 16.41 0.79
N VAL A 173 11.92 15.29 0.47
CA VAL A 173 11.97 14.08 1.30
C VAL A 173 13.42 13.61 1.44
N ALA A 174 13.74 12.95 2.54
CA ALA A 174 15.06 12.37 2.78
C ALA A 174 15.23 11.02 2.10
N GLY A 175 14.13 10.32 1.83
CA GLY A 175 14.14 9.05 1.11
C GLY A 175 12.77 8.39 1.06
N PHE A 176 12.66 7.39 0.18
CA PHE A 176 11.46 6.59 0.00
C PHE A 176 11.72 5.13 0.36
N ILE A 177 10.74 4.50 1.00
CA ILE A 177 10.70 3.05 1.18
C ILE A 177 9.43 2.52 0.50
N ALA A 178 9.59 1.61 -0.45
CA ALA A 178 8.53 0.90 -1.13
C ALA A 178 8.59 -0.58 -0.74
N ALA A 179 7.67 -1.02 0.15
CA ALA A 179 7.66 -2.38 0.66
C ALA A 179 6.49 -3.18 0.08
N SER A 180 6.79 -4.35 -0.52
CA SER A 180 5.84 -5.23 -1.22
C SER A 180 4.95 -4.43 -2.17
N SER A 181 5.56 -3.76 -3.15
CA SER A 181 4.93 -2.69 -3.92
C SER A 181 5.08 -2.87 -5.43
N TRP A 182 4.64 -1.89 -6.19
CA TRP A 182 4.57 -1.94 -7.65
C TRP A 182 5.05 -0.62 -8.28
N GLY A 183 5.77 -0.73 -9.42
CA GLY A 183 6.30 0.43 -10.16
C GLY A 183 5.89 0.45 -11.64
N ARG A 184 5.06 -0.49 -12.08
CA ARG A 184 4.57 -0.64 -13.45
C ARG A 184 3.14 -0.11 -13.58
N THR A 185 2.49 -0.28 -14.73
CA THR A 185 1.08 0.04 -14.87
C THR A 185 0.21 -0.96 -14.11
N TRP A 186 -0.99 -0.54 -13.70
CA TRP A 186 -1.93 -1.45 -13.04
C TRP A 186 -2.34 -2.63 -13.94
N TYR A 187 -2.39 -2.40 -15.24
CA TYR A 187 -2.65 -3.44 -16.24
C TYR A 187 -1.57 -4.55 -16.22
N GLU A 188 -0.30 -4.18 -16.25
CA GLU A 188 0.82 -5.13 -16.19
C GLU A 188 0.84 -5.88 -14.87
N HIS A 189 0.66 -5.17 -13.75
CA HIS A 189 0.55 -5.75 -12.42
C HIS A 189 -0.55 -6.82 -12.39
N MET A 190 -1.75 -6.51 -12.86
CA MET A 190 -2.87 -7.45 -12.83
C MET A 190 -2.65 -8.68 -13.70
N LEU A 191 -2.05 -8.56 -14.88
CA LEU A 191 -1.73 -9.72 -15.72
C LEU A 191 -0.73 -10.66 -15.04
N GLU A 192 0.28 -10.09 -14.39
CA GLU A 192 1.26 -10.88 -13.65
C GLU A 192 0.65 -11.51 -12.39
N ASN A 193 -0.18 -10.78 -11.66
CA ASN A 193 -0.90 -11.29 -10.50
C ASN A 193 -1.79 -12.48 -10.87
N GLU A 194 -2.55 -12.41 -11.98
CA GLU A 194 -3.36 -13.52 -12.47
C GLU A 194 -2.52 -14.74 -12.87
N ARG A 195 -1.38 -14.50 -13.50
CA ARG A 195 -0.42 -15.57 -13.82
C ARG A 195 0.07 -16.28 -12.57
N VAL A 196 0.53 -15.54 -11.59
CA VAL A 196 1.01 -16.07 -10.31
C VAL A 196 -0.11 -16.85 -9.60
N ARG A 197 -1.30 -16.26 -9.50
CA ARG A 197 -2.48 -16.87 -8.86
C ARG A 197 -2.85 -18.22 -9.49
N LEU A 198 -2.92 -18.28 -10.82
CA LEU A 198 -3.29 -19.51 -11.53
C LEU A 198 -2.19 -20.58 -11.43
N THR A 199 -0.93 -20.18 -11.52
CA THR A 199 0.21 -21.10 -11.36
C THR A 199 0.23 -21.70 -9.95
N THR A 200 0.05 -20.87 -8.93
CA THR A 200 -0.02 -21.30 -7.53
C THR A 200 -1.24 -22.20 -7.28
N ALA A 201 -2.34 -21.98 -8.00
CA ALA A 201 -3.51 -22.86 -7.97
C ALA A 201 -3.30 -24.21 -8.69
N GLY A 202 -2.10 -24.47 -9.21
CA GLY A 202 -1.74 -25.74 -9.86
C GLY A 202 -2.27 -25.89 -11.28
N LYS A 203 -2.63 -24.79 -11.95
CA LYS A 203 -3.03 -24.80 -13.36
C LYS A 203 -1.84 -25.15 -14.25
N SER A 204 -2.10 -25.92 -15.31
CA SER A 204 -1.08 -26.22 -16.31
C SER A 204 -0.62 -24.95 -17.06
N PRO A 205 0.60 -24.94 -17.60
CA PRO A 205 1.08 -23.81 -18.41
C PRO A 205 0.14 -23.41 -19.56
N ALA A 206 -0.54 -24.37 -20.17
CA ALA A 206 -1.50 -24.14 -21.25
C ALA A 206 -2.75 -23.39 -20.70
N GLU A 207 -3.34 -23.88 -19.60
CA GLU A 207 -4.49 -23.22 -18.94
C GLU A 207 -4.15 -21.80 -18.49
N VAL A 208 -2.96 -21.61 -17.88
CA VAL A 208 -2.48 -20.29 -17.48
C VAL A 208 -2.38 -19.35 -18.67
N ASN A 209 -1.77 -19.83 -19.76
CA ASN A 209 -1.57 -19.01 -20.96
C ASN A 209 -2.90 -18.61 -21.62
N ASP A 210 -3.87 -19.53 -21.71
CA ASP A 210 -5.18 -19.24 -22.27
C ASP A 210 -5.99 -18.28 -21.38
N ALA A 211 -5.93 -18.44 -20.06
CA ALA A 211 -6.56 -17.51 -19.14
C ALA A 211 -5.92 -16.10 -19.21
N VAL A 212 -4.59 -15.99 -19.29
CA VAL A 212 -3.90 -14.69 -19.42
C VAL A 212 -4.26 -13.99 -20.72
N LYS A 213 -4.45 -14.73 -21.84
CA LYS A 213 -4.97 -14.13 -23.09
C LYS A 213 -6.36 -13.51 -22.91
N ALA A 214 -7.25 -14.21 -22.19
CA ALA A 214 -8.58 -13.68 -21.89
C ALA A 214 -8.52 -12.48 -20.93
N PHE A 215 -7.69 -12.53 -19.88
CA PHE A 215 -7.46 -11.40 -18.98
C PHE A 215 -6.86 -10.19 -19.71
N THR A 216 -5.98 -10.40 -20.69
CA THR A 216 -5.45 -9.31 -21.53
C THR A 216 -6.58 -8.53 -22.21
N GLN A 217 -7.55 -9.24 -22.79
CA GLN A 217 -8.72 -8.60 -23.42
C GLN A 217 -9.65 -7.96 -22.38
N PHE A 218 -9.94 -8.67 -21.28
CA PHE A 218 -10.79 -8.19 -20.21
C PHE A 218 -10.23 -6.89 -19.59
N TYR A 219 -8.96 -6.88 -19.18
CA TYR A 219 -8.34 -5.71 -18.57
C TYR A 219 -8.14 -4.55 -19.56
N ASN A 220 -7.97 -4.83 -20.86
CA ASN A 220 -8.02 -3.79 -21.88
C ASN A 220 -9.37 -3.05 -21.87
N LEU A 221 -10.47 -3.81 -21.94
CA LEU A 221 -11.82 -3.22 -21.87
C LEU A 221 -12.05 -2.50 -20.53
N TYR A 222 -11.62 -3.10 -19.42
CA TYR A 222 -11.84 -2.58 -18.09
C TYR A 222 -11.02 -1.32 -17.79
N LEU A 223 -9.70 -1.41 -17.93
CA LEU A 223 -8.75 -0.40 -17.44
C LEU A 223 -8.48 0.68 -18.51
N ILE A 224 -8.33 0.29 -19.77
CA ILE A 224 -7.97 1.21 -20.86
C ILE A 224 -9.21 1.84 -21.48
N GLN A 225 -10.21 1.01 -21.85
CA GLN A 225 -11.46 1.49 -22.44
C GLN A 225 -12.50 1.90 -21.38
N ARG A 226 -12.16 1.79 -20.08
CA ARG A 226 -12.94 2.27 -18.94
C ARG A 226 -14.35 1.68 -18.83
N GLN A 227 -14.58 0.47 -19.32
CA GLN A 227 -15.84 -0.24 -19.11
C GLN A 227 -15.90 -0.82 -17.68
N LYS A 228 -17.10 -0.96 -17.12
CA LYS A 228 -17.27 -1.67 -15.85
C LYS A 228 -17.20 -3.18 -16.05
N PRO A 229 -16.64 -3.96 -15.11
CA PRO A 229 -16.59 -5.42 -15.20
C PRO A 229 -17.93 -6.06 -15.56
N GLY A 230 -19.01 -5.65 -14.91
CA GLY A 230 -20.34 -6.17 -15.19
C GLY A 230 -20.86 -5.89 -16.61
N ALA A 231 -20.44 -4.80 -17.25
CA ALA A 231 -20.78 -4.53 -18.66
C ALA A 231 -20.01 -5.47 -19.59
N ILE A 232 -18.72 -5.67 -19.32
CA ILE A 232 -17.85 -6.59 -20.06
C ILE A 232 -18.38 -8.02 -19.98
N LEU A 233 -18.76 -8.49 -18.78
CA LEU A 233 -19.26 -9.84 -18.58
C LEU A 233 -20.65 -10.09 -19.20
N ARG A 234 -21.41 -9.04 -19.50
CA ARG A 234 -22.64 -9.18 -20.30
C ARG A 234 -22.34 -9.34 -21.79
N GLN A 235 -21.29 -8.70 -22.28
CA GLN A 235 -20.84 -8.78 -23.68
C GLN A 235 -20.04 -10.07 -23.93
N HIS A 236 -19.33 -10.55 -22.92
CA HIS A 236 -18.43 -11.70 -22.96
C HIS A 236 -18.78 -12.68 -21.82
N PRO A 237 -19.94 -13.40 -21.93
CA PRO A 237 -20.37 -14.31 -20.89
C PRO A 237 -19.41 -15.49 -20.65
N GLU A 238 -18.58 -15.84 -21.64
CA GLU A 238 -17.53 -16.84 -21.53
C GLU A 238 -16.44 -16.49 -20.51
N TRP A 239 -16.29 -15.22 -20.13
CA TRP A 239 -15.31 -14.77 -19.15
C TRP A 239 -15.86 -14.73 -17.71
N LYS A 240 -17.10 -15.10 -17.47
CA LYS A 240 -17.69 -15.08 -16.10
C LYS A 240 -16.92 -15.94 -15.10
N SER A 241 -16.32 -17.04 -15.55
CA SER A 241 -15.52 -17.91 -14.68
C SER A 241 -14.14 -17.34 -14.35
N LEU A 242 -13.68 -16.31 -15.06
CA LEU A 242 -12.40 -15.64 -14.81
C LEU A 242 -12.55 -14.53 -13.78
N TRP A 243 -13.71 -13.86 -13.76
CA TRP A 243 -13.94 -12.74 -12.86
C TRP A 243 -14.53 -13.19 -11.53
N TYR A 244 -13.83 -12.95 -10.45
CA TYR A 244 -14.16 -13.39 -9.10
C TYR A 244 -14.51 -12.23 -8.15
N ASP A 245 -14.75 -11.02 -8.70
CA ASP A 245 -15.01 -9.81 -7.93
C ASP A 245 -16.34 -9.14 -8.31
N SER A 246 -16.58 -7.94 -7.81
CA SER A 246 -17.80 -7.17 -8.04
C SER A 246 -18.00 -6.80 -9.51
N PRO A 247 -19.25 -6.76 -10.02
CA PRO A 247 -19.55 -6.22 -11.34
C PRO A 247 -19.28 -4.71 -11.46
N ASP A 248 -19.19 -4.00 -10.33
CA ASP A 248 -18.98 -2.54 -10.29
C ASP A 248 -17.54 -2.11 -10.02
N GLY A 249 -16.66 -3.05 -9.70
CA GLY A 249 -15.27 -2.75 -9.37
C GLY A 249 -14.46 -3.98 -9.01
N GLN A 250 -13.40 -3.80 -8.23
CA GLN A 250 -12.46 -4.84 -7.84
C GLN A 250 -11.98 -4.61 -6.40
N TYR A 251 -11.69 -5.66 -5.65
CA TYR A 251 -11.14 -5.59 -4.29
C TYR A 251 -11.86 -4.56 -3.39
N GLY A 252 -13.19 -4.53 -3.46
CA GLY A 252 -14.01 -3.62 -2.67
C GLY A 252 -13.96 -2.14 -3.08
N ARG A 253 -13.33 -1.80 -4.20
CA ARG A 253 -13.24 -0.44 -4.74
C ARG A 253 -14.00 -0.31 -6.06
N PRO A 254 -14.49 0.89 -6.41
CA PRO A 254 -15.22 1.08 -7.66
C PRO A 254 -14.29 0.98 -8.88
N ALA A 255 -14.86 0.68 -10.05
CA ALA A 255 -14.11 0.58 -11.31
C ALA A 255 -13.28 1.85 -11.60
N SER A 256 -13.82 3.04 -11.31
CA SER A 256 -13.12 4.32 -11.49
C SER A 256 -11.80 4.40 -10.72
N PHE A 257 -11.70 3.76 -9.56
CA PHE A 257 -10.48 3.71 -8.77
C PHE A 257 -9.33 3.09 -9.58
N TYR A 258 -9.54 1.92 -10.16
CA TYR A 258 -8.51 1.20 -10.93
C TYR A 258 -8.23 1.82 -12.28
N GLN A 259 -9.25 2.40 -12.92
CA GLN A 259 -9.10 3.15 -14.17
C GLN A 259 -8.24 4.41 -13.97
N GLN A 260 -8.32 5.03 -12.78
CA GLN A 260 -7.44 6.15 -12.41
C GLN A 260 -6.04 5.67 -12.03
N LEU A 261 -5.89 4.54 -11.31
CA LEU A 261 -4.58 3.92 -11.08
C LEU A 261 -3.87 3.60 -12.39
N GLN A 262 -4.60 3.01 -13.36
CA GLN A 262 -4.06 2.71 -14.68
C GLN A 262 -3.58 3.95 -15.43
N ALA A 263 -4.21 5.10 -15.21
CA ALA A 263 -3.84 6.35 -15.88
C ALA A 263 -2.60 7.04 -15.28
N LEU A 264 -2.05 6.51 -14.17
CA LEU A 264 -0.84 7.05 -13.56
C LEU A 264 0.40 6.70 -14.39
N ASN A 265 1.32 7.64 -14.48
CA ASN A 265 2.65 7.40 -14.99
C ASN A 265 3.64 7.25 -13.82
N LEU A 266 3.64 6.07 -13.19
CA LEU A 266 4.54 5.79 -12.07
C LEU A 266 6.00 5.75 -12.50
N GLY A 267 6.28 5.25 -13.71
CA GLY A 267 7.64 5.26 -14.27
C GLY A 267 8.22 6.68 -14.30
N GLN A 268 7.46 7.66 -14.80
CA GLN A 268 7.89 9.06 -14.79
C GLN A 268 8.05 9.61 -13.38
N ALA A 269 7.14 9.28 -12.47
CA ALA A 269 7.22 9.75 -11.09
C ALA A 269 8.48 9.22 -10.37
N TRP A 270 8.79 7.94 -10.53
CA TRP A 270 9.99 7.33 -9.96
C TRP A 270 11.29 7.75 -10.67
N GLN A 271 11.24 8.01 -11.96
CA GLN A 271 12.38 8.53 -12.72
C GLN A 271 12.89 9.89 -12.20
N GLN A 272 12.01 10.70 -11.62
CA GLN A 272 12.34 12.01 -11.06
C GLN A 272 12.89 11.96 -9.62
N VAL A 273 12.91 10.77 -9.01
CA VAL A 273 13.39 10.60 -7.62
C VAL A 273 14.90 10.50 -7.61
N ASP A 274 15.56 11.54 -7.11
CA ASP A 274 17.02 11.67 -6.98
C ASP A 274 17.56 11.43 -5.55
N VAL A 275 16.64 11.16 -4.59
CA VAL A 275 16.97 10.80 -3.19
C VAL A 275 17.07 9.28 -3.01
N PRO A 276 17.69 8.80 -1.89
CA PRO A 276 17.75 7.37 -1.62
C PRO A 276 16.40 6.66 -1.63
N VAL A 277 16.35 5.47 -2.23
CA VAL A 277 15.15 4.61 -2.27
C VAL A 277 15.50 3.21 -1.77
N LEU A 278 14.71 2.69 -0.86
CA LEU A 278 14.74 1.28 -0.45
C LEU A 278 13.51 0.57 -0.98
N VAL A 279 13.72 -0.45 -1.78
CA VAL A 279 12.65 -1.34 -2.26
C VAL A 279 12.79 -2.66 -1.56
N ILE A 280 11.73 -3.10 -0.86
CA ILE A 280 11.69 -4.36 -0.11
C ILE A 280 10.64 -5.26 -0.73
N HIS A 281 11.01 -6.51 -1.00
CA HIS A 281 10.11 -7.52 -1.54
C HIS A 281 10.29 -8.85 -0.80
N GLY A 282 9.20 -9.55 -0.58
CA GLY A 282 9.24 -10.90 -0.03
C GLY A 282 9.17 -11.95 -1.13
N SER A 283 10.08 -12.94 -1.14
CA SER A 283 10.12 -13.94 -2.22
C SER A 283 8.89 -14.85 -2.27
N ALA A 284 8.07 -14.87 -1.22
CA ALA A 284 6.80 -15.59 -1.15
C ALA A 284 5.57 -14.64 -1.32
N ASP A 285 5.79 -13.39 -1.69
CA ASP A 285 4.71 -12.45 -2.00
C ASP A 285 4.01 -12.86 -3.30
N THR A 286 2.74 -13.27 -3.19
CA THR A 286 1.89 -13.67 -4.32
C THR A 286 0.95 -12.56 -4.79
N ILE A 287 0.97 -11.40 -4.13
CA ILE A 287 0.15 -10.24 -4.45
C ILE A 287 0.93 -9.25 -5.33
N MET A 288 2.07 -8.78 -4.83
CA MET A 288 3.00 -7.96 -5.61
C MET A 288 4.14 -8.84 -6.10
N SER A 289 4.33 -8.92 -7.40
CA SER A 289 5.39 -9.77 -7.95
C SER A 289 6.77 -9.16 -7.73
N ARG A 290 7.80 -10.01 -7.83
CA ARG A 290 9.19 -9.54 -7.86
C ARG A 290 9.40 -8.47 -8.94
N ALA A 291 8.84 -8.68 -10.13
CA ALA A 291 8.96 -7.75 -11.24
C ALA A 291 8.28 -6.40 -10.95
N ASP A 292 7.15 -6.40 -10.25
CA ASP A 292 6.46 -5.16 -9.84
C ASP A 292 7.33 -4.32 -8.91
N SER A 293 7.88 -4.95 -7.88
CA SER A 293 8.72 -4.25 -6.89
C SER A 293 10.08 -3.85 -7.49
N PHE A 294 10.73 -4.74 -8.23
CA PHE A 294 12.04 -4.49 -8.82
C PHE A 294 12.03 -3.35 -9.84
N ALA A 295 10.92 -3.16 -10.57
CA ALA A 295 10.76 -2.08 -11.54
C ALA A 295 11.01 -0.68 -10.93
N ILE A 296 10.65 -0.46 -9.66
CA ILE A 296 10.93 0.81 -8.97
C ILE A 296 12.45 1.05 -8.90
N ALA A 297 13.21 0.05 -8.47
CA ALA A 297 14.65 0.17 -8.33
C ALA A 297 15.35 0.33 -9.69
N GLU A 298 14.88 -0.36 -10.72
CA GLU A 298 15.40 -0.23 -12.09
C GLU A 298 15.17 1.19 -12.64
N ILE A 299 13.96 1.72 -12.54
CA ILE A 299 13.60 3.04 -13.03
C ILE A 299 14.44 4.12 -12.34
N VAL A 300 14.55 4.07 -11.02
CA VAL A 300 15.33 5.04 -10.25
C VAL A 300 16.81 4.94 -10.60
N ASN A 301 17.40 3.74 -10.64
CA ASN A 301 18.82 3.56 -10.93
C ASN A 301 19.17 3.83 -12.39
N GLN A 302 18.24 3.70 -13.31
CA GLN A 302 18.46 4.09 -14.70
C GLN A 302 18.62 5.61 -14.83
N ALA A 303 17.86 6.39 -14.07
CA ALA A 303 17.94 7.85 -14.06
C ALA A 303 19.04 8.37 -13.12
N HIS A 304 19.19 7.76 -11.96
CA HIS A 304 20.07 8.17 -10.87
C HIS A 304 20.83 6.95 -10.32
N PRO A 305 21.96 6.54 -10.95
CA PRO A 305 22.68 5.32 -10.61
C PRO A 305 23.05 5.22 -9.13
N GLY A 306 22.72 4.10 -8.50
CA GLY A 306 23.01 3.81 -7.09
C GLY A 306 22.07 4.45 -6.08
N ARG A 307 21.02 5.16 -6.50
CA ARG A 307 20.04 5.76 -5.59
C ARG A 307 19.02 4.77 -5.04
N ALA A 308 18.71 3.69 -5.76
CA ALA A 308 17.78 2.67 -5.28
C ALA A 308 18.49 1.38 -4.90
N ARG A 309 18.20 0.88 -3.70
CA ARG A 309 18.59 -0.44 -3.20
C ARG A 309 17.38 -1.36 -3.21
N TYR A 310 17.47 -2.50 -3.88
CA TYR A 310 16.48 -3.56 -3.83
C TYR A 310 16.93 -4.65 -2.86
N VAL A 311 16.02 -5.08 -1.98
CA VAL A 311 16.23 -6.16 -1.02
C VAL A 311 15.11 -7.16 -1.14
N GLU A 312 15.45 -8.41 -1.48
CA GLU A 312 14.51 -9.52 -1.45
C GLU A 312 14.71 -10.34 -0.18
N ILE A 313 13.62 -10.55 0.58
CA ILE A 313 13.65 -11.32 1.83
C ILE A 313 13.11 -12.71 1.55
N PRO A 314 13.95 -13.76 1.72
CA PRO A 314 13.55 -15.13 1.44
C PRO A 314 12.35 -15.58 2.29
N GLY A 315 11.33 -16.16 1.66
CA GLY A 315 10.15 -16.72 2.32
C GLY A 315 9.18 -15.72 2.92
N MET A 316 9.46 -14.43 2.85
CA MET A 316 8.54 -13.39 3.33
C MET A 316 7.36 -13.25 2.36
N ASP A 317 6.15 -13.20 2.91
CA ASP A 317 4.91 -12.98 2.17
C ASP A 317 4.53 -11.49 2.09
N HIS A 318 3.37 -11.21 1.49
CA HIS A 318 2.84 -9.86 1.31
C HIS A 318 2.61 -9.10 2.63
N LEU A 319 2.29 -9.81 3.70
CA LEU A 319 2.05 -9.23 5.03
C LEU A 319 3.31 -9.18 5.91
N PHE A 320 4.48 -9.32 5.30
CA PHE A 320 5.78 -9.31 5.99
C PHE A 320 5.95 -10.44 6.99
N THR A 321 5.34 -11.60 6.72
CA THR A 321 5.49 -12.77 7.58
C THR A 321 6.32 -13.87 6.91
N VAL A 322 7.05 -14.62 7.72
CA VAL A 322 7.69 -15.86 7.36
C VAL A 322 7.12 -16.94 8.28
N ASN A 323 6.55 -18.00 7.72
CA ASN A 323 5.84 -19.03 8.50
C ASN A 323 4.75 -18.45 9.42
N MET A 324 3.98 -17.48 8.92
CA MET A 324 2.92 -16.78 9.66
C MET A 324 3.39 -15.96 10.88
N GLN A 325 4.66 -15.67 10.98
CA GLN A 325 5.23 -14.80 12.02
C GLN A 325 5.87 -13.58 11.38
N PHE A 326 5.63 -12.42 11.95
CA PHE A 326 6.23 -11.16 11.47
C PHE A 326 7.76 -11.29 11.40
N HIS A 327 8.34 -10.93 10.27
CA HIS A 327 9.78 -10.98 10.05
C HIS A 327 10.47 -9.81 10.78
N SER A 328 10.98 -10.10 11.98
CA SER A 328 11.52 -9.09 12.91
C SER A 328 12.69 -8.30 12.35
N ASP A 329 13.51 -8.89 11.47
CA ASP A 329 14.69 -8.22 10.89
C ASP A 329 14.34 -7.12 9.89
N LEU A 330 13.05 -7.03 9.49
CA LEU A 330 12.56 -5.96 8.64
C LEU A 330 12.71 -4.58 9.31
N VAL A 331 12.47 -4.51 10.61
CA VAL A 331 12.56 -3.24 11.35
C VAL A 331 13.99 -2.70 11.40
N PRO A 332 15.01 -3.46 11.87
CA PRO A 332 16.39 -2.99 11.82
C PRO A 332 16.88 -2.69 10.41
N LEU A 333 16.51 -3.48 9.40
CA LEU A 333 16.84 -3.19 7.99
C LEU A 333 16.35 -1.79 7.59
N ILE A 334 15.10 -1.45 7.90
CA ILE A 334 14.51 -0.15 7.59
C ILE A 334 15.21 0.97 8.37
N LEU A 335 15.39 0.80 9.68
CA LEU A 335 15.97 1.83 10.54
C LEU A 335 17.44 2.12 10.21
N ASP A 336 18.22 1.09 9.91
CA ASP A 336 19.62 1.27 9.53
C ASP A 336 19.74 1.94 8.17
N TRP A 337 18.91 1.55 7.21
CA TRP A 337 18.86 2.22 5.92
C TRP A 337 18.44 3.70 6.05
N MET A 338 17.47 4.05 6.90
CA MET A 338 17.09 5.44 7.16
C MET A 338 18.26 6.26 7.73
N LYS A 339 19.06 5.69 8.63
CA LYS A 339 20.26 6.33 9.15
C LYS A 339 21.30 6.55 8.06
N GLU A 340 21.54 5.55 7.20
CA GLU A 340 22.42 5.64 6.05
C GLU A 340 21.97 6.76 5.09
N ALA A 341 20.67 6.81 4.77
CA ALA A 341 20.10 7.81 3.88
C ALA A 341 20.26 9.26 4.40
N LEU A 342 20.16 9.48 5.72
CA LEU A 342 20.39 10.79 6.32
C LEU A 342 21.86 11.25 6.23
N ASN A 343 22.80 10.32 6.10
CA ASN A 343 24.24 10.60 5.99
C ASN A 343 24.75 10.57 4.53
N THR A 344 23.90 10.22 3.57
CA THR A 344 24.27 10.18 2.15
C THR A 344 24.35 11.61 1.59
N PRO A 345 25.48 12.04 1.01
CA PRO A 345 25.59 13.31 0.33
C PRO A 345 24.55 13.42 -0.82
N ARG A 346 24.02 14.61 -0.96
CA ARG A 346 23.07 14.94 -2.05
C ARG A 346 23.77 15.11 -3.37
#